data_1cd774917b420c967b01640782c1ab08
#
_entry.id   1cd774917b420c967b01640782c1ab08
#
_cell.length_a   1.000
_cell.length_b   1.000
_cell.length_c   1.000
_cell.angle_alpha   90.00
_cell.angle_beta   90.00
_cell.angle_gamma   90.00
#
_symmetry.space_group_name_H-M   'P 1'
#
loop_
_entity.id
_entity.type
_entity.pdbx_description
1 polymer ?
#
loop_
_entity_poly.entity_id
_entity_poly.type
_entity_poly.pdbx_seq_one_letter_code
_entity_poly.pdbx_strand_id
1 'polypeptide(L)'
;MKIKTFILSFLSLAVCGAVAAQELRGTVRDAEGQPLVGAAVYWAGTNVGASTDATGAFQLHRVKNYNKLVATYLGYLNDTLQVAAGTPRVEFALQNEGVALDDVVIEGTLSGNYVKRDGILKGEMISFAGLCKMACCNLAESFENSAS
;
A
#
# COMPACT_ATOMS: atom_id res chain seq x y z
N MET A 1 20.97 5.11 67.03
CA MET A 1 21.71 4.82 65.77
C MET A 1 20.89 3.96 64.78
N LYS A 2 19.83 3.30 65.18
CA LYS A 2 19.04 2.38 64.31
C LYS A 2 17.97 3.07 63.40
N ILE A 3 17.53 4.27 63.74
CA ILE A 3 16.52 5.02 63.00
C ILE A 3 17.07 5.62 61.69
N LYS A 4 18.34 6.09 61.72
CA LYS A 4 19.01 6.66 60.53
C LYS A 4 19.26 5.62 59.44
N THR A 5 19.57 4.37 59.78
CA THR A 5 19.75 3.26 58.86
C THR A 5 18.41 2.80 58.25
N PHE A 6 17.32 2.88 59.02
CA PHE A 6 16.00 2.53 58.51
C PHE A 6 15.48 3.56 57.49
N ILE A 7 15.73 4.85 57.72
CA ILE A 7 15.37 5.93 56.80
C ILE A 7 16.19 5.88 55.53
N LEU A 8 17.47 5.52 55.60
CA LEU A 8 18.35 5.39 54.46
C LEU A 8 18.00 4.17 53.61
N SER A 9 17.52 3.07 54.20
CA SER A 9 17.04 1.88 53.51
C SER A 9 15.69 2.12 52.80
N PHE A 10 14.82 2.92 53.43
CA PHE A 10 13.52 3.26 52.83
C PHE A 10 13.65 4.25 51.67
N LEU A 11 14.63 5.15 51.71
CA LEU A 11 14.92 6.10 50.64
C LEU A 11 15.56 5.40 49.41
N SER A 12 16.29 4.31 49.58
CA SER A 12 16.85 3.51 48.49
C SER A 12 15.78 2.75 47.72
N LEU A 13 14.65 2.37 48.30
CA LEU A 13 13.56 1.66 47.66
C LEU A 13 12.68 2.58 46.80
N ALA A 14 12.69 3.87 47.07
CA ALA A 14 11.86 4.86 46.36
C ALA A 14 12.48 5.31 45.02
N VAL A 15 13.73 4.97 44.72
CA VAL A 15 14.47 5.36 43.47
C VAL A 15 14.32 4.32 42.38
N CYS A 16 13.59 3.22 42.57
CA CYS A 16 13.15 2.37 41.47
C CYS A 16 12.08 3.08 40.62
N GLY A 17 12.43 4.30 40.19
CA GLY A 17 11.66 5.12 39.28
C GLY A 17 11.43 4.35 38.00
N ALA A 18 10.18 4.10 37.69
CA ALA A 18 9.71 3.50 36.46
C ALA A 18 10.46 4.08 35.26
N VAL A 19 11.37 3.31 34.68
CA VAL A 19 11.80 3.50 33.30
C VAL A 19 10.57 3.18 32.47
N ALA A 20 9.66 4.15 32.36
CA ALA A 20 8.55 4.10 31.44
C ALA A 20 9.22 4.05 30.04
N ALA A 21 9.38 2.85 29.51
CA ALA A 21 9.62 2.68 28.10
C ALA A 21 8.46 3.44 27.42
N GLN A 22 8.76 4.55 26.75
CA GLN A 22 7.73 5.37 26.10
C GLN A 22 7.16 4.56 24.94
N GLU A 23 6.09 3.82 25.22
CA GLU A 23 5.33 3.10 24.23
C GLU A 23 4.39 4.07 23.53
N LEU A 24 4.46 4.06 22.21
CA LEU A 24 3.50 4.72 21.34
C LEU A 24 2.42 3.70 20.99
N ARG A 25 1.18 4.04 21.21
CA ARG A 25 0.03 3.24 20.80
C ARG A 25 -0.74 3.99 19.72
N GLY A 26 -1.40 3.24 18.83
CA GLY A 26 -2.22 3.88 17.82
C GLY A 26 -3.17 2.90 17.16
N THR A 27 -3.96 3.44 16.24
CA THR A 27 -4.88 2.65 15.40
C THR A 27 -4.69 3.05 13.95
N VAL A 28 -4.84 2.06 13.07
CA VAL A 28 -4.83 2.26 11.62
C VAL A 28 -6.20 1.87 11.07
N ARG A 29 -6.82 2.79 10.34
CA ARG A 29 -8.13 2.63 9.73
C ARG A 29 -8.07 3.03 8.26
N ASP A 30 -9.07 2.64 7.50
CA ASP A 30 -9.30 3.18 6.16
C ASP A 30 -10.10 4.49 6.20
N ALA A 31 -10.38 5.05 5.02
CA ALA A 31 -11.18 6.27 4.88
C ALA A 31 -12.65 6.08 5.32
N GLU A 32 -13.14 4.84 5.32
CA GLU A 32 -14.48 4.44 5.76
C GLU A 32 -14.54 4.15 7.27
N GLY A 33 -13.40 4.22 7.97
CA GLY A 33 -13.27 3.99 9.41
C GLY A 33 -13.12 2.51 9.79
N GLN A 34 -12.95 1.60 8.83
CA GLN A 34 -12.74 0.18 9.09
C GLN A 34 -11.30 -0.06 9.59
N PRO A 35 -11.11 -0.94 10.57
CA PRO A 35 -9.77 -1.27 11.08
C PRO A 35 -8.97 -2.06 10.04
N LEU A 36 -7.74 -1.65 9.77
CA LEU A 36 -6.83 -2.36 8.88
C LEU A 36 -5.96 -3.33 9.69
N VAL A 37 -6.24 -4.61 9.53
CA VAL A 37 -5.55 -5.72 10.21
C VAL A 37 -4.28 -6.09 9.46
N GLY A 38 -3.14 -6.14 10.17
CA GLY A 38 -1.85 -6.49 9.56
C GLY A 38 -1.16 -5.32 8.85
N ALA A 39 -1.63 -4.10 9.02
CA ALA A 39 -0.93 -2.92 8.52
C ALA A 39 0.42 -2.76 9.24
N ALA A 40 1.47 -2.44 8.49
CA ALA A 40 2.79 -2.22 9.06
C ALA A 40 2.99 -0.75 9.42
N VAL A 41 3.43 -0.50 10.66
CA VAL A 41 3.73 0.84 11.18
C VAL A 41 5.17 0.86 11.66
N TYR A 42 5.99 1.78 11.17
CA TYR A 42 7.42 1.82 11.51
C TYR A 42 7.97 3.25 11.53
N TRP A 43 9.07 3.45 12.26
CA TRP A 43 9.80 4.71 12.26
C TRP A 43 10.61 4.84 10.99
N ALA A 44 10.38 5.91 10.22
CA ALA A 44 11.09 6.20 8.98
C ALA A 44 12.61 6.23 9.21
N GLY A 45 13.35 5.44 8.43
CA GLY A 45 14.81 5.32 8.54
C GLY A 45 15.29 4.35 9.63
N THR A 46 14.39 3.52 10.19
CA THR A 46 14.74 2.47 11.16
C THR A 46 14.11 1.13 10.79
N ASN A 47 14.58 0.06 11.42
CA ASN A 47 13.97 -1.27 11.33
C ASN A 47 13.00 -1.54 12.50
N VAL A 48 12.62 -0.50 13.27
CA VAL A 48 11.71 -0.64 14.39
C VAL A 48 10.30 -0.37 13.91
N GLY A 49 9.47 -1.39 13.92
CA GLY A 49 8.09 -1.36 13.49
C GLY A 49 7.22 -2.36 14.23
N ALA A 50 5.92 -2.25 14.03
CA ALA A 50 4.91 -3.16 14.55
C ALA A 50 3.82 -3.37 13.49
N SER A 51 3.08 -4.47 13.60
CA SER A 51 1.89 -4.74 12.80
C SER A 51 0.63 -4.49 13.62
N THR A 52 -0.45 -4.09 12.96
CA THR A 52 -1.75 -3.91 13.60
C THR A 52 -2.44 -5.23 13.91
N ASP A 53 -3.16 -5.26 15.00
CA ASP A 53 -3.99 -6.41 15.44
C ASP A 53 -5.36 -6.45 14.74
N ALA A 54 -6.24 -7.38 15.18
CA ALA A 54 -7.59 -7.55 14.65
C ALA A 54 -8.50 -6.31 14.81
N THR A 55 -8.15 -5.37 15.67
CA THR A 55 -8.87 -4.11 15.90
C THR A 55 -8.23 -2.93 15.19
N GLY A 56 -7.17 -3.18 14.39
CA GLY A 56 -6.37 -2.15 13.76
C GLY A 56 -5.45 -1.40 14.74
N ALA A 57 -5.30 -1.89 15.98
CA ALA A 57 -4.43 -1.27 16.98
C ALA A 57 -2.99 -1.78 16.86
N PHE A 58 -2.04 -0.90 17.15
CA PHE A 58 -0.63 -1.24 17.21
C PHE A 58 0.04 -0.66 18.46
N GLN A 59 1.16 -1.24 18.83
CA GLN A 59 1.99 -0.81 19.92
C GLN A 59 3.45 -0.83 19.50
N LEU A 60 4.14 0.32 19.62
CA LEU A 60 5.47 0.50 19.08
C LEU A 60 6.36 1.23 20.11
N HIS A 61 7.58 0.73 20.29
CA HIS A 61 8.57 1.42 21.09
C HIS A 61 9.07 2.68 20.42
N ARG A 62 9.17 3.77 21.19
CA ARG A 62 9.68 5.03 20.69
C ARG A 62 11.20 4.96 20.48
N VAL A 63 11.63 5.40 19.30
CA VAL A 63 13.05 5.53 18.98
C VAL A 63 13.48 6.98 19.15
N LYS A 64 14.57 7.21 19.91
CA LYS A 64 15.12 8.56 20.13
C LYS A 64 15.57 9.14 18.78
N ASN A 65 15.36 10.43 18.61
CA ASN A 65 15.73 11.22 17.41
C ASN A 65 14.93 10.89 16.13
N TYR A 66 13.91 10.03 16.22
CA TYR A 66 13.00 9.76 15.10
C TYR A 66 11.60 10.25 15.45
N ASN A 67 11.03 11.06 14.59
CA ASN A 67 9.71 11.67 14.77
C ASN A 67 8.75 11.39 13.62
N LYS A 68 9.21 10.73 12.55
CA LYS A 68 8.38 10.37 11.40
C LYS A 68 7.94 8.92 11.51
N LEU A 69 6.64 8.70 11.64
CA LEU A 69 6.02 7.40 11.67
C LEU A 69 5.31 7.16 10.34
N VAL A 70 5.55 6.02 9.74
CA VAL A 70 4.97 5.62 8.44
C VAL A 70 4.06 4.45 8.66
N ALA A 71 2.84 4.53 8.14
CA ALA A 71 1.92 3.40 8.05
C ALA A 71 1.79 2.96 6.59
N THR A 72 1.84 1.65 6.35
CA THR A 72 1.69 1.05 5.03
C THR A 72 0.81 -0.18 5.09
N TYR A 73 -0.02 -0.36 4.07
CA TYR A 73 -0.86 -1.54 3.91
C TYR A 73 -1.05 -1.84 2.42
N LEU A 74 -1.19 -3.12 2.08
CA LEU A 74 -1.32 -3.54 0.69
C LEU A 74 -2.60 -2.98 0.05
N GLY A 75 -2.48 -2.26 -1.07
CA GLY A 75 -3.60 -1.62 -1.76
C GLY A 75 -4.00 -0.27 -1.18
N TYR A 76 -3.19 0.32 -0.30
CA TYR A 76 -3.41 1.64 0.29
C TYR A 76 -2.18 2.53 0.10
N LEU A 77 -2.43 3.83 -0.01
CA LEU A 77 -1.37 4.83 -0.04
C LEU A 77 -0.67 4.89 1.33
N ASN A 78 0.65 4.95 1.29
CA ASN A 78 1.44 5.13 2.51
C ASN A 78 1.17 6.50 3.13
N ASP A 79 0.91 6.53 4.42
CA ASP A 79 0.74 7.77 5.17
C ASP A 79 1.91 7.98 6.14
N THR A 80 2.31 9.24 6.33
CA THR A 80 3.44 9.62 7.18
C THR A 80 3.04 10.72 8.14
N LEU A 81 3.08 10.41 9.43
CA LEU A 81 2.79 11.36 10.49
C LEU A 81 4.06 11.79 11.23
N GLN A 82 4.13 13.08 11.58
CA GLN A 82 5.13 13.59 12.50
C GLN A 82 4.61 13.49 13.94
N VAL A 83 5.27 12.67 14.74
CA VAL A 83 4.87 12.39 16.12
C VAL A 83 5.76 13.17 17.08
N ALA A 84 5.19 14.14 17.79
CA ALA A 84 5.92 14.94 18.79
C ALA A 84 6.40 14.07 19.97
N ALA A 85 7.46 14.52 20.63
CA ALA A 85 7.95 13.87 21.84
C ALA A 85 6.86 13.95 22.93
N GLY A 86 6.45 12.78 23.47
CA GLY A 86 5.42 12.71 24.51
C GLY A 86 3.99 12.40 24.02
N THR A 87 3.75 12.31 22.72
CA THR A 87 2.42 11.89 22.20
C THR A 87 2.19 10.41 22.52
N PRO A 88 1.18 10.05 23.35
CA PRO A 88 0.98 8.66 23.74
C PRO A 88 0.19 7.86 22.70
N ARG A 89 -0.60 8.54 21.86
CA ARG A 89 -1.52 7.92 20.90
C ARG A 89 -1.52 8.63 19.56
N VAL A 90 -1.60 7.84 18.48
CA VAL A 90 -1.72 8.31 17.09
C VAL A 90 -2.77 7.50 16.35
N GLU A 91 -3.39 8.14 15.35
CA GLU A 91 -4.37 7.51 14.46
C GLU A 91 -3.95 7.75 13.02
N PHE A 92 -4.02 6.69 12.22
CA PHE A 92 -3.82 6.74 10.77
C PHE A 92 -5.14 6.47 10.06
N ALA A 93 -5.41 7.25 9.01
CA ALA A 93 -6.51 7.03 8.08
C ALA A 93 -5.92 6.83 6.68
N LEU A 94 -5.69 5.58 6.30
CA LEU A 94 -5.11 5.25 5.01
C LEU A 94 -6.16 5.35 3.91
N GLN A 95 -5.78 5.97 2.80
CA GLN A 95 -6.61 6.03 1.60
C GLN A 95 -6.32 4.81 0.74
N ASN A 96 -7.37 4.19 0.22
CA ASN A 96 -7.24 3.12 -0.75
C ASN A 96 -6.52 3.67 -1.98
N GLU A 97 -5.45 2.99 -2.40
CA GLU A 97 -4.82 3.23 -3.69
C GLU A 97 -5.80 2.71 -4.74
N GLY A 98 -6.82 3.52 -5.05
CA GLY A 98 -7.72 3.26 -6.16
C GLY A 98 -6.85 3.17 -7.41
N VAL A 99 -6.59 1.96 -7.87
CA VAL A 99 -6.11 1.73 -9.22
C VAL A 99 -7.25 2.18 -10.10
N ALA A 100 -7.29 3.49 -10.40
CA ALA A 100 -7.96 3.96 -11.58
C ALA A 100 -7.24 3.27 -12.73
N LEU A 101 -7.75 2.12 -13.15
CA LEU A 101 -7.45 1.60 -14.46
C LEU A 101 -8.01 2.66 -15.41
N ASP A 102 -7.17 3.63 -15.77
CA ASP A 102 -7.43 4.44 -16.94
C ASP A 102 -7.65 3.45 -18.07
N ASP A 103 -8.89 3.39 -18.51
CA ASP A 103 -9.27 2.62 -19.68
C ASP A 103 -8.46 3.21 -20.83
N VAL A 104 -7.34 2.55 -21.15
CA VAL A 104 -6.53 2.94 -22.30
C VAL A 104 -7.34 2.58 -23.53
N VAL A 105 -8.24 3.48 -23.89
CA VAL A 105 -8.92 3.44 -25.18
C VAL A 105 -7.87 3.70 -26.22
N ILE A 106 -7.26 2.63 -26.73
CA ILE A 106 -6.41 2.69 -27.92
C ILE A 106 -7.36 2.84 -29.12
N GLU A 107 -7.70 4.08 -29.43
CA GLU A 107 -8.29 4.40 -30.73
C GLU A 107 -7.19 4.29 -31.82
N GLY A 108 -6.83 3.08 -32.12
CA GLY A 108 -5.99 2.78 -33.28
C GLY A 108 -6.90 2.49 -34.48
N THR A 109 -6.96 3.39 -35.44
CA THR A 109 -7.53 3.09 -36.74
C THR A 109 -6.55 2.12 -37.45
N LEU A 110 -6.78 0.81 -37.29
CA LEU A 110 -6.02 -0.22 -37.98
C LEU A 110 -6.39 -0.14 -39.46
N SER A 111 -5.53 0.50 -40.24
CA SER A 111 -5.65 0.58 -41.69
C SER A 111 -4.96 -0.63 -42.30
N GLY A 112 -5.73 -1.65 -42.62
CA GLY A 112 -5.22 -2.84 -43.29
C GLY A 112 -5.46 -4.15 -42.53
N ASN A 113 -4.89 -5.23 -43.04
CA ASN A 113 -4.96 -6.56 -42.44
C ASN A 113 -3.83 -6.70 -41.41
N TYR A 114 -4.11 -7.25 -40.22
CA TYR A 114 -3.10 -7.57 -39.24
C TYR A 114 -3.30 -8.96 -38.65
N VAL A 115 -2.21 -9.60 -38.29
CA VAL A 115 -2.21 -10.89 -37.61
C VAL A 115 -2.04 -10.65 -36.11
N LYS A 116 -3.04 -11.01 -35.32
CA LYS A 116 -2.96 -10.96 -33.85
C LYS A 116 -2.02 -12.06 -33.39
N ARG A 117 -0.87 -11.67 -32.79
CA ARG A 117 0.14 -12.61 -32.29
C ARG A 117 -0.06 -13.00 -30.83
N ASP A 118 -0.93 -12.28 -30.13
CA ASP A 118 -1.18 -12.48 -28.69
C ASP A 118 -2.43 -13.34 -28.49
N GLY A 119 -2.23 -14.66 -28.46
CA GLY A 119 -3.31 -15.58 -28.16
C GLY A 119 -3.01 -17.02 -28.56
N ILE A 120 -3.70 -17.96 -27.92
CA ILE A 120 -3.58 -19.40 -28.15
C ILE A 120 -4.12 -19.81 -29.54
N LEU A 121 -4.96 -18.96 -30.14
CA LEU A 121 -5.51 -19.17 -31.48
C LEU A 121 -4.94 -18.13 -32.47
N LYS A 122 -4.33 -18.59 -33.54
CA LYS A 122 -3.98 -17.74 -34.67
C LYS A 122 -5.27 -17.30 -35.36
N GLY A 123 -5.64 -16.04 -35.19
CA GLY A 123 -6.75 -15.41 -35.88
C GLY A 123 -6.25 -14.25 -36.72
N GLU A 124 -6.57 -14.22 -37.98
CA GLU A 124 -6.36 -13.05 -38.84
C GLU A 124 -7.61 -12.19 -38.80
N MET A 125 -7.44 -10.92 -38.39
CA MET A 125 -8.52 -9.95 -38.41
C MET A 125 -8.42 -9.05 -39.62
N ILE A 126 -9.43 -9.07 -40.46
CA ILE A 126 -9.53 -8.21 -41.64
C ILE A 126 -10.41 -7.03 -41.31
N SER A 127 -9.87 -5.83 -41.31
CA SER A 127 -10.65 -4.61 -41.10
C SER A 127 -11.58 -4.33 -42.28
N PHE A 128 -12.68 -3.60 -42.03
CA PHE A 128 -13.60 -3.19 -43.09
C PHE A 128 -12.88 -2.42 -44.20
N ALA A 129 -11.95 -1.56 -43.84
CA ALA A 129 -11.12 -0.85 -44.83
C ALA A 129 -10.22 -1.78 -45.64
N GLY A 130 -9.69 -2.86 -45.02
CA GLY A 130 -8.95 -3.91 -45.71
C GLY A 130 -9.83 -4.68 -46.67
N LEU A 131 -11.05 -5.02 -46.28
CA LEU A 131 -12.01 -5.69 -47.14
C LEU A 131 -12.38 -4.84 -48.36
N CYS A 132 -12.65 -3.55 -48.17
CA CYS A 132 -12.94 -2.62 -49.28
C CYS A 132 -11.76 -2.46 -50.24
N LYS A 133 -10.51 -2.57 -49.77
CA LYS A 133 -9.31 -2.46 -50.60
C LYS A 133 -9.02 -3.74 -51.41
N MET A 134 -9.43 -4.89 -50.87
CA MET A 134 -9.28 -6.20 -51.49
C MET A 134 -10.50 -6.65 -52.29
N ALA A 135 -11.67 -6.02 -52.06
CA ALA A 135 -12.91 -6.32 -52.74
C ALA A 135 -12.86 -5.78 -54.18
N CYS A 136 -12.36 -6.58 -55.01
CA CYS A 136 -12.63 -6.37 -56.44
C CYS A 136 -13.93 -7.08 -56.69
N CYS A 137 -14.53 -7.84 -56.91
CA CYS A 137 -15.85 -8.22 -57.38
C CYS A 137 -16.55 -9.36 -56.63
N ASN A 138 -15.87 -10.06 -55.78
CA ASN A 138 -16.48 -11.14 -55.02
C ASN A 138 -15.73 -11.46 -53.70
N LEU A 139 -16.50 -11.84 -52.67
CA LEU A 139 -16.00 -12.08 -51.31
C LEU A 139 -15.07 -13.32 -51.24
N ALA A 140 -15.25 -14.32 -52.12
CA ALA A 140 -14.45 -15.53 -52.13
C ALA A 140 -13.00 -15.28 -52.57
N GLU A 141 -12.80 -14.40 -53.54
CA GLU A 141 -11.49 -14.02 -54.06
C GLU A 141 -10.66 -13.20 -53.08
N SER A 142 -11.33 -12.43 -52.18
CA SER A 142 -10.65 -11.66 -51.16
C SER A 142 -10.06 -12.54 -50.05
N PHE A 143 -10.58 -13.73 -49.81
CA PHE A 143 -10.06 -14.66 -48.80
C PHE A 143 -8.86 -15.46 -49.34
N GLU A 144 -8.80 -15.77 -50.64
CA GLU A 144 -7.66 -16.46 -51.20
C GLU A 144 -6.39 -15.60 -51.20
N ASN A 145 -6.52 -14.30 -51.28
CA ASN A 145 -5.40 -13.37 -51.34
C ASN A 145 -4.87 -12.94 -49.95
N SER A 146 -5.54 -13.30 -48.86
CA SER A 146 -5.10 -13.00 -47.49
C SER A 146 -4.26 -14.13 -46.84
N ALA A 147 -4.25 -15.31 -47.43
CA ALA A 147 -3.60 -16.52 -46.91
C ALA A 147 -2.17 -16.78 -47.36
N SER A 148 -1.45 -15.78 -47.89
CA SER A 148 -0.05 -15.90 -48.32
C SER A 148 0.95 -15.37 -47.34
#